data_f4eda490ba942fa3d0c06e021bb201a4
#
_entry.id   f4eda490ba942fa3d0c06e021bb201a4
#
_cell.length_a   1.000
_cell.length_b   1.000
_cell.length_c   1.000
_cell.angle_alpha   90.00
_cell.angle_beta   90.00
_cell.angle_gamma   90.00
#
_symmetry.space_group_name_H-M   'P 1'
#
loop_
_entity.id
_entity.type
_entity.pdbx_description
1 polymer ?
#
loop_
_entity_poly.entity_id
_entity_poly.type
_entity_poly.pdbx_seq_one_letter_code
_entity_poly.pdbx_strand_id
1 'polypeptide(L)'
;RASKVHKPASLVLSLLAAVGSTREDQQQLAYQRGADRWGGKPSMTRLEYFDYQELNQALDSLRDLSPDLTQRFIDACAAVVQADGQLTGDEFALIKGVATTLGCPLPPLEPNP
;
A
#
# COMPACT_ATOMS: atom_id res chain seq x y z
N ARG A 1 -1.61 -17.16 -9.23
CA ARG A 1 -1.94 -16.18 -10.27
C ARG A 1 -2.06 -14.79 -9.68
N ALA A 2 -1.63 -13.81 -10.42
CA ALA A 2 -1.67 -12.42 -9.98
C ALA A 2 -3.10 -11.96 -9.65
N SER A 3 -4.11 -12.47 -10.36
CA SER A 3 -5.50 -12.07 -10.14
C SER A 3 -6.01 -12.38 -8.73
N LYS A 4 -5.46 -13.40 -8.07
CA LYS A 4 -5.87 -13.75 -6.72
C LYS A 4 -5.34 -12.78 -5.67
N VAL A 5 -4.29 -12.03 -6.00
CA VAL A 5 -3.66 -11.10 -5.07
C VAL A 5 -4.05 -9.65 -5.32
N HIS A 6 -4.81 -9.35 -6.38
CA HIS A 6 -5.23 -7.98 -6.65
C HIS A 6 -6.13 -7.42 -5.55
N LYS A 7 -7.05 -8.21 -5.03
CA LYS A 7 -7.94 -7.74 -3.97
C LYS A 7 -7.18 -7.43 -2.68
N PRO A 8 -6.35 -8.35 -2.14
CA PRO A 8 -5.57 -8.01 -0.95
C PRO A 8 -4.58 -6.88 -1.20
N ALA A 9 -3.96 -6.81 -2.39
CA ALA A 9 -3.06 -5.71 -2.71
C ALA A 9 -3.82 -4.38 -2.72
N SER A 10 -5.00 -4.34 -3.33
CA SER A 10 -5.84 -3.14 -3.36
C SER A 10 -6.22 -2.70 -1.95
N LEU A 11 -6.53 -3.65 -1.06
CA LEU A 11 -6.87 -3.32 0.32
C LEU A 11 -5.71 -2.62 1.04
N VAL A 12 -4.50 -3.16 0.92
CA VAL A 12 -3.33 -2.58 1.57
C VAL A 12 -3.01 -1.20 0.99
N LEU A 13 -3.06 -1.06 -0.34
CA LEU A 13 -2.83 0.23 -0.99
C LEU A 13 -3.88 1.26 -0.58
N SER A 14 -5.14 0.84 -0.47
CA SER A 14 -6.23 1.71 -0.03
C SER A 14 -6.03 2.18 1.40
N LEU A 15 -5.58 1.28 2.27
CA LEU A 15 -5.32 1.63 3.66
C LEU A 15 -4.18 2.65 3.77
N LEU A 16 -3.09 2.44 3.04
CA LEU A 16 -1.99 3.40 3.03
C LEU A 16 -2.45 4.77 2.53
N ALA A 17 -3.28 4.80 1.49
CA ALA A 17 -3.82 6.05 0.97
C ALA A 17 -4.73 6.73 2.00
N ALA A 18 -5.55 5.97 2.72
CA ALA A 18 -6.46 6.51 3.71
C ALA A 18 -5.72 7.11 4.91
N VAL A 19 -4.61 6.49 5.31
CA VAL A 19 -3.80 6.99 6.43
C VAL A 19 -3.07 8.28 6.05
N GLY A 20 -2.73 8.43 4.78
CA GLY A 20 -1.93 9.55 4.31
C GLY A 20 -2.66 10.88 4.21
N SER A 21 -3.99 10.88 4.21
CA SER A 21 -4.75 12.12 4.09
C SER A 21 -6.16 11.96 4.63
N THR A 22 -6.74 13.06 5.08
CA THR A 22 -8.15 13.09 5.49
C THR A 22 -9.07 13.45 4.33
N ARG A 23 -8.53 13.86 3.19
CA ARG A 23 -9.29 14.29 2.02
C ARG A 23 -9.45 13.14 1.04
N GLU A 24 -10.69 12.86 0.64
CA GLU A 24 -11.00 11.77 -0.28
C GLU A 24 -10.29 11.90 -1.63
N ASP A 25 -10.25 13.12 -2.17
CA ASP A 25 -9.58 13.34 -3.46
C ASP A 25 -8.09 13.05 -3.39
N GLN A 26 -7.45 13.40 -2.28
CA GLN A 26 -6.04 13.12 -2.07
C GLN A 26 -5.80 11.62 -1.87
N GLN A 27 -6.69 10.95 -1.15
CA GLN A 27 -6.61 9.51 -0.95
C GLN A 27 -6.71 8.77 -2.28
N GLN A 28 -7.67 9.14 -3.11
CA GLN A 28 -7.85 8.52 -4.42
C GLN A 28 -6.63 8.73 -5.32
N LEU A 29 -6.08 9.93 -5.31
CA LEU A 29 -4.89 10.23 -6.11
C LEU A 29 -3.69 9.40 -5.66
N ALA A 30 -3.48 9.31 -4.34
CA ALA A 30 -2.39 8.51 -3.79
C ALA A 30 -2.56 7.04 -4.15
N TYR A 31 -3.78 6.51 -3.98
CA TYR A 31 -4.08 5.12 -4.34
C TYR A 31 -3.78 4.87 -5.82
N GLN A 32 -4.18 5.81 -6.69
CA GLN A 32 -3.99 5.66 -8.14
C GLN A 32 -2.53 5.51 -8.49
N ARG A 33 -1.65 6.26 -7.82
CA ARG A 33 -0.22 6.16 -8.08
C ARG A 33 0.34 4.80 -7.73
N GLY A 34 -0.12 4.23 -6.62
CA GLY A 34 0.27 2.87 -6.24
C GLY A 34 -0.30 1.83 -7.18
N ALA A 35 -1.58 1.97 -7.53
CA ALA A 35 -2.24 1.04 -8.43
C ALA A 35 -1.57 1.01 -9.81
N ASP A 36 -1.13 2.17 -10.30
CA ASP A 36 -0.43 2.25 -11.58
C ASP A 36 0.87 1.46 -11.55
N ARG A 37 1.58 1.49 -10.44
CA ARG A 37 2.82 0.72 -10.25
C ARG A 37 2.55 -0.77 -10.13
N TRP A 38 1.49 -1.13 -9.42
CA TRP A 38 1.13 -2.53 -9.19
C TRP A 38 0.48 -3.15 -10.41
N GLY A 39 -0.32 -2.38 -11.13
CA GLY A 39 -1.09 -2.89 -12.26
C GLY A 39 -2.44 -3.45 -11.84
N GLY A 40 -2.96 -2.98 -10.71
CA GLY A 40 -4.23 -3.46 -10.18
C GLY A 40 -5.42 -2.62 -10.62
N LYS A 41 -6.50 -2.73 -9.85
CA LYS A 41 -7.75 -2.04 -10.16
C LYS A 41 -7.61 -0.53 -10.00
N PRO A 42 -8.28 0.27 -10.85
CA PRO A 42 -8.16 1.72 -10.78
C PRO A 42 -8.91 2.36 -9.63
N SER A 43 -9.84 1.65 -8.99
CA SER A 43 -10.67 2.23 -7.94
C SER A 43 -10.26 1.76 -6.56
N MET A 44 -10.09 2.72 -5.67
CA MET A 44 -9.78 2.48 -4.28
C MET A 44 -10.92 1.77 -3.57
N THR A 45 -10.58 0.82 -2.68
CA THR A 45 -11.57 0.20 -1.81
C THR A 45 -11.92 1.18 -0.70
N ARG A 46 -13.21 1.45 -0.51
CA ARG A 46 -13.64 2.31 0.58
C ARG A 46 -13.55 1.57 1.89
N LEU A 47 -12.86 2.20 2.85
CA LEU A 47 -12.72 1.65 4.19
C LEU A 47 -13.48 2.55 5.15
N GLU A 48 -14.62 2.09 5.62
CA GLU A 48 -15.42 2.87 6.57
C GLU A 48 -14.77 2.86 7.95
N TYR A 49 -14.12 1.77 8.28
CA TYR A 49 -13.34 1.66 9.50
C TYR A 49 -12.22 0.67 9.26
N PHE A 50 -11.17 0.79 10.05
CA PHE A 50 -9.99 -0.05 9.92
C PHE A 50 -10.16 -1.35 10.68
N ASP A 51 -9.88 -2.48 9.99
CA ASP A 51 -9.93 -3.79 10.60
C ASP A 51 -8.58 -4.47 10.46
N TYR A 52 -7.87 -4.62 11.57
CA TYR A 52 -6.58 -5.26 11.60
C TYR A 52 -6.63 -6.71 11.12
N GLN A 53 -7.75 -7.39 11.37
CA GLN A 53 -7.90 -8.77 10.93
C GLN A 53 -7.92 -8.87 9.41
N GLU A 54 -8.63 -7.97 8.74
CA GLU A 54 -8.64 -7.91 7.28
C GLU A 54 -7.25 -7.60 6.73
N LEU A 55 -6.53 -6.68 7.38
CA LEU A 55 -5.18 -6.35 6.97
C LEU A 55 -4.26 -7.56 7.10
N ASN A 56 -4.33 -8.27 8.22
CA ASN A 56 -3.50 -9.46 8.43
C ASN A 56 -3.80 -10.53 7.41
N GLN A 57 -5.07 -10.75 7.07
CA GLN A 57 -5.46 -11.72 6.05
C GLN A 57 -4.93 -11.31 4.67
N ALA A 58 -5.01 -10.03 4.35
CA ALA A 58 -4.49 -9.52 3.09
C ALA A 58 -2.98 -9.73 3.00
N LEU A 59 -2.25 -9.41 4.07
CA LEU A 59 -0.80 -9.59 4.10
C LEU A 59 -0.42 -11.07 4.00
N ASP A 60 -1.17 -11.96 4.66
CA ASP A 60 -0.93 -13.39 4.54
C ASP A 60 -1.06 -13.86 3.09
N SER A 61 -2.07 -13.36 2.38
CA SER A 61 -2.25 -13.69 0.97
C SER A 61 -1.10 -13.19 0.11
N LEU A 62 -0.50 -12.06 0.48
CA LEU A 62 0.59 -11.46 -0.28
C LEU A 62 1.94 -12.09 0.02
N ARG A 63 2.06 -12.86 1.12
CA ARG A 63 3.33 -13.49 1.50
C ARG A 63 3.79 -14.55 0.51
N ASP A 64 2.86 -15.09 -0.27
CA ASP A 64 3.17 -16.13 -1.26
C ASP A 64 3.61 -15.57 -2.62
N LEU A 65 3.71 -14.25 -2.74
CA LEU A 65 4.17 -13.63 -3.98
C LEU A 65 5.64 -14.00 -4.26
N SER A 66 5.96 -14.10 -5.55
CA SER A 66 7.36 -14.24 -5.95
C SER A 66 8.16 -13.00 -5.51
N PRO A 67 9.50 -13.11 -5.37
CA PRO A 67 10.29 -11.95 -4.98
C PRO A 67 10.10 -10.74 -5.89
N ASP A 68 9.98 -10.94 -7.20
CA ASP A 68 9.78 -9.86 -8.15
C ASP A 68 8.45 -9.15 -7.92
N LEU A 69 7.38 -9.92 -7.68
CA LEU A 69 6.07 -9.34 -7.43
C LEU A 69 6.02 -8.67 -6.06
N THR A 70 6.69 -9.23 -5.06
CA THR A 70 6.79 -8.62 -3.75
C THR A 70 7.47 -7.25 -3.85
N GLN A 71 8.57 -7.17 -4.59
CA GLN A 71 9.27 -5.91 -4.79
C GLN A 71 8.38 -4.89 -5.50
N ARG A 72 7.66 -5.34 -6.53
CA ARG A 72 6.72 -4.46 -7.25
C ARG A 72 5.63 -3.93 -6.30
N PHE A 73 5.13 -4.79 -5.43
CA PHE A 73 4.10 -4.38 -4.48
C PHE A 73 4.64 -3.36 -3.48
N ILE A 74 5.84 -3.58 -2.95
CA ILE A 74 6.45 -2.63 -2.02
C ILE A 74 6.72 -1.30 -2.72
N ASP A 75 7.16 -1.33 -3.98
CA ASP A 75 7.34 -0.10 -4.76
C ASP A 75 6.01 0.64 -4.95
N ALA A 76 4.92 -0.10 -5.14
CA ALA A 76 3.59 0.49 -5.24
C ALA A 76 3.17 1.14 -3.92
N CYS A 77 3.44 0.48 -2.80
CA CYS A 77 3.17 1.05 -1.47
C CYS A 77 3.96 2.34 -1.27
N ALA A 78 5.23 2.34 -1.67
CA ALA A 78 6.06 3.54 -1.56
C ALA A 78 5.49 4.69 -2.41
N ALA A 79 4.97 4.38 -3.60
CA ALA A 79 4.35 5.39 -4.46
C ALA A 79 3.12 6.01 -3.79
N VAL A 80 2.32 5.21 -3.08
CA VAL A 80 1.15 5.71 -2.37
C VAL A 80 1.57 6.68 -1.26
N VAL A 81 2.52 6.28 -0.41
CA VAL A 81 2.87 7.10 0.76
C VAL A 81 3.66 8.35 0.39
N GLN A 82 4.22 8.42 -0.81
CA GLN A 82 4.98 9.57 -1.28
C GLN A 82 4.21 10.45 -2.26
N ALA A 83 2.94 10.11 -2.53
CA ALA A 83 2.17 10.75 -3.60
C ALA A 83 1.98 12.25 -3.39
N ASP A 84 1.84 12.69 -2.14
CA ASP A 84 1.63 14.10 -1.82
C ASP A 84 2.95 14.84 -1.49
N GLY A 85 4.07 14.17 -1.63
CA GLY A 85 5.37 14.74 -1.32
C GLY A 85 5.68 14.80 0.17
N GLN A 86 4.83 14.25 1.02
CA GLN A 86 5.03 14.23 2.46
C GLN A 86 4.87 12.81 2.99
N LEU A 87 5.80 12.40 3.83
CA LEU A 87 5.74 11.11 4.47
C LEU A 87 5.49 11.33 5.96
N THR A 88 4.30 10.96 6.42
CA THR A 88 3.95 11.07 7.84
C THR A 88 4.54 9.90 8.63
N GLY A 89 4.63 10.08 9.96
CA GLY A 89 5.08 9.00 10.83
C GLY A 89 4.18 7.78 10.76
N ASP A 90 2.86 7.99 10.66
CA ASP A 90 1.89 6.89 10.57
C ASP A 90 2.05 6.12 9.27
N GLU A 91 2.25 6.83 8.17
CA GLU A 91 2.51 6.20 6.88
C GLU A 91 3.79 5.38 6.90
N PHE A 92 4.84 5.94 7.47
CA PHE A 92 6.13 5.26 7.55
C PHE A 92 6.04 4.00 8.40
N ALA A 93 5.38 4.09 9.55
CA ALA A 93 5.20 2.93 10.43
C ALA A 93 4.41 1.83 9.74
N LEU A 94 3.36 2.19 9.01
CA LEU A 94 2.51 1.22 8.34
C LEU A 94 3.25 0.53 7.19
N ILE A 95 3.94 1.28 6.33
CA ILE A 95 4.66 0.67 5.21
C ILE A 95 5.83 -0.17 5.71
N LYS A 96 6.49 0.25 6.78
CA LYS A 96 7.55 -0.53 7.39
C LYS A 96 7.02 -1.86 7.91
N GLY A 97 5.84 -1.85 8.56
CA GLY A 97 5.20 -3.07 9.01
C GLY A 97 4.84 -4.00 7.86
N VAL A 98 4.32 -3.45 6.78
CA VAL A 98 3.99 -4.24 5.58
C VAL A 98 5.25 -4.89 5.01
N ALA A 99 6.31 -4.12 4.83
CA ALA A 99 7.57 -4.63 4.27
C ALA A 99 8.18 -5.71 5.16
N THR A 100 8.16 -5.50 6.47
CA THR A 100 8.68 -6.48 7.43
C THR A 100 7.89 -7.79 7.36
N THR A 101 6.56 -7.69 7.31
CA THR A 101 5.70 -8.87 7.22
C THR A 101 5.95 -9.66 5.95
N LEU A 102 6.19 -8.97 4.85
CA LEU A 102 6.44 -9.63 3.56
C LEU A 102 7.90 -10.02 3.36
N GLY A 103 8.77 -9.65 4.29
CA GLY A 103 10.19 -9.99 4.21
C GLY A 103 10.93 -9.29 3.07
N CYS A 104 10.48 -8.10 2.69
CA CYS A 104 11.05 -7.34 1.59
C CYS A 104 11.63 -6.03 2.10
N PRO A 105 12.86 -5.65 1.73
CA PRO A 105 13.41 -4.37 2.17
C PRO A 105 12.65 -3.20 1.56
N LEU A 106 12.53 -2.12 2.35
CA LEU A 106 11.92 -0.90 1.85
C LEU A 106 12.86 -0.18 0.88
N PRO A 107 12.30 0.40 -0.20
CA PRO A 107 13.09 1.34 -0.99
C PRO A 107 13.38 2.59 -0.16
N PRO A 108 14.36 3.41 -0.56
CA PRO A 108 14.64 4.66 0.16
C PRO A 108 13.41 5.56 0.17
N LEU A 109 12.97 5.92 1.37
CA LEU A 109 11.87 6.84 1.57
C LEU A 109 12.44 8.09 2.25
N GLU A 110 12.29 9.22 1.59
CA GLU A 110 12.80 10.47 2.13
C GLU A 110 11.65 11.30 2.67
N PRO A 111 11.59 11.52 4.00
CA PRO A 111 10.61 12.44 4.54
C PRO A 111 10.89 13.83 4.01
N ASN A 112 9.84 14.54 3.65
CA ASN A 112 9.97 15.89 3.15
C ASN A 112 10.44 16.79 4.27
N PRO A 113 11.53 17.56 4.08
CA PRO A 113 12.02 18.47 5.11
C PRO A 113 11.08 19.64 5.37
#